data_ac5be60213d229da681209969c46f3d0
#
_entry.id   ac5be60213d229da681209969c46f3d0
#
_cell.length_a   1.000
_cell.length_b   1.000
_cell.length_c   1.000
_cell.angle_alpha   90.00
_cell.angle_beta   90.00
_cell.angle_gamma   90.00
#
_symmetry.space_group_name_H-M   'P 1'
#
loop_
_entity.id
_entity.type
_entity.pdbx_description
1 polymer ?
#
loop_
_entity_poly.entity_id
_entity_poly.type
_entity_poly.pdbx_seq_one_letter_code
_entity_poly.pdbx_strand_id
1 'polypeptide(L)'
;MGEGKGSSLVHLIVIVLCLVAFGFSIAAERRRSTGTIHKDEQSNSTYCVYKSDVATGYGVGSFLFLLSGQSLLMAVTKCMCFGRPLAPGGDRAWTIIYFASSWMTFLVAEACLVAGAKNNAYHTKYRDVINAQDFSCETLRRGVFIAGAVFVIATMILNVYYYMYFTRATSQAAGKTKRASSTVGMSGYA
;
A
#
# COMPACT_ATOMS: atom_id res chain seq x y z
N MET A 1 32.25 3.19 -0.27
CA MET A 1 31.49 4.44 0.00
C MET A 1 30.19 4.60 -0.83
N GLY A 2 29.81 3.67 -1.70
CA GLY A 2 28.61 3.76 -2.57
C GLY A 2 27.32 3.15 -2.03
N GLU A 3 27.37 2.19 -1.11
CA GLU A 3 26.19 1.45 -0.67
C GLU A 3 25.20 2.27 0.20
N GLY A 4 25.68 3.22 0.98
CA GLY A 4 24.81 4.03 1.84
C GLY A 4 23.93 5.03 1.10
N LYS A 5 24.42 5.60 -0.03
CA LYS A 5 23.67 6.58 -0.82
C LYS A 5 22.51 5.94 -1.61
N GLY A 6 22.71 4.74 -2.19
CA GLY A 6 21.68 4.03 -2.93
C GLY A 6 20.53 3.58 -2.01
N SER A 7 20.85 3.18 -0.78
CA SER A 7 19.90 2.77 0.24
C SER A 7 18.95 3.91 0.65
N SER A 8 19.47 5.09 0.89
CA SER A 8 18.71 6.29 1.26
C SER A 8 17.80 6.79 0.12
N LEU A 9 18.26 6.71 -1.12
CA LEU A 9 17.49 7.13 -2.30
C LEU A 9 16.25 6.26 -2.51
N VAL A 10 16.40 4.94 -2.43
CA VAL A 10 15.26 4.02 -2.55
C VAL A 10 14.21 4.30 -1.48
N HIS A 11 14.64 4.50 -0.25
CA HIS A 11 13.74 4.83 0.85
C HIS A 11 12.94 6.11 0.56
N LEU A 12 13.61 7.15 0.08
CA LEU A 12 12.98 8.41 -0.29
C LEU A 12 11.94 8.22 -1.42
N ILE A 13 12.31 7.46 -2.47
CA ILE A 13 11.39 7.18 -3.59
C ILE A 13 10.14 6.45 -3.10
N VAL A 14 10.27 5.43 -2.25
CA VAL A 14 9.12 4.69 -1.71
C VAL A 14 8.21 5.61 -0.90
N ILE A 15 8.77 6.48 -0.05
CA ILE A 15 7.99 7.46 0.71
C ILE A 15 7.24 8.40 -0.24
N VAL A 16 7.90 8.95 -1.25
CA VAL A 16 7.26 9.85 -2.23
C VAL A 16 6.12 9.15 -2.96
N LEU A 17 6.31 7.91 -3.43
CA LEU A 17 5.26 7.14 -4.10
C LEU A 17 4.04 6.92 -3.19
N CYS A 18 4.26 6.58 -1.92
CA CYS A 18 3.19 6.42 -0.94
C CYS A 18 2.46 7.74 -0.64
N LEU A 19 3.19 8.87 -0.55
CA LEU A 19 2.57 10.19 -0.35
C LEU A 19 1.75 10.62 -1.57
N VAL A 20 2.21 10.34 -2.79
CA VAL A 20 1.43 10.56 -4.01
C VAL A 20 0.18 9.69 -4.00
N ALA A 21 0.29 8.40 -3.68
CA ALA A 21 -0.86 7.50 -3.56
C ALA A 21 -1.88 8.03 -2.53
N PHE A 22 -1.41 8.51 -1.38
CA PHE A 22 -2.26 9.12 -0.37
C PHE A 22 -2.98 10.36 -0.91
N GLY A 23 -2.27 11.28 -1.58
CA GLY A 23 -2.86 12.47 -2.20
C GLY A 23 -3.96 12.12 -3.21
N PHE A 24 -3.72 11.11 -4.06
CA PHE A 24 -4.70 10.60 -5.01
C PHE A 24 -5.93 9.97 -4.31
N SER A 25 -5.74 9.25 -3.19
CA SER A 25 -6.86 8.69 -2.41
C SER A 25 -7.76 9.79 -1.85
N ILE A 26 -7.17 10.86 -1.31
CA ILE A 26 -7.94 12.01 -0.79
C ILE A 26 -8.61 12.77 -1.93
N ALA A 27 -7.95 12.94 -3.09
CA ALA A 27 -8.54 13.55 -4.27
C ALA A 27 -9.73 12.73 -4.80
N ALA A 28 -9.62 11.39 -4.80
CA ALA A 28 -10.70 10.48 -5.17
C ALA A 28 -11.93 10.67 -4.27
N GLU A 29 -11.75 10.74 -2.96
CA GLU A 29 -12.86 10.96 -2.02
C GLU A 29 -13.52 12.33 -2.23
N ARG A 30 -12.75 13.39 -2.46
CA ARG A 30 -13.29 14.74 -2.70
C ARG A 30 -14.00 14.88 -4.05
N ARG A 31 -13.60 14.10 -5.04
CA ARG A 31 -14.13 14.15 -6.41
C ARG A 31 -15.12 13.02 -6.71
N ARG A 32 -15.46 12.20 -5.70
CA ARG A 32 -16.45 11.15 -5.87
C ARG A 32 -17.77 11.74 -6.41
N SER A 33 -18.40 11.00 -7.31
CA SER A 33 -19.68 11.42 -7.87
C SER A 33 -20.77 11.37 -6.82
N THR A 34 -21.53 12.45 -6.70
CA THR A 34 -22.77 12.47 -5.91
C THR A 34 -23.87 11.81 -6.74
N GLY A 35 -24.51 10.79 -6.17
CA GLY A 35 -25.65 10.12 -6.81
C GLY A 35 -26.91 10.98 -6.69
N THR A 36 -27.64 11.15 -7.80
CA THR A 36 -29.00 11.70 -7.79
C THR A 36 -30.00 10.55 -7.86
N ILE A 37 -31.04 10.63 -7.03
CA ILE A 37 -32.11 9.63 -7.03
C ILE A 37 -33.06 9.99 -8.19
N HIS A 38 -33.19 9.08 -9.16
CA HIS A 38 -34.20 9.14 -10.19
C HIS A 38 -35.30 8.12 -9.91
N LYS A 39 -36.57 8.59 -9.95
CA LYS A 39 -37.75 7.70 -9.95
C LYS A 39 -38.11 7.45 -11.40
N ASP A 40 -38.23 6.18 -11.74
CA ASP A 40 -38.77 5.76 -13.03
C ASP A 40 -40.28 5.62 -12.88
N GLU A 41 -41.03 6.50 -13.57
CA GLU A 41 -42.51 6.51 -13.50
C GLU A 41 -43.15 5.24 -14.09
N GLN A 42 -42.42 4.53 -14.99
CA GLN A 42 -42.96 3.31 -15.64
C GLN A 42 -42.78 2.05 -14.80
N SER A 43 -41.75 1.97 -13.96
CA SER A 43 -41.42 0.77 -13.18
C SER A 43 -41.59 0.96 -11.66
N ASN A 44 -41.98 2.17 -11.22
CA ASN A 44 -42.06 2.58 -9.79
C ASN A 44 -40.80 2.21 -8.96
N SER A 45 -39.66 2.04 -9.65
CA SER A 45 -38.36 1.75 -9.06
C SER A 45 -37.51 3.01 -8.90
N THR A 46 -36.80 3.12 -7.79
CA THR A 46 -35.85 4.19 -7.53
C THR A 46 -34.44 3.67 -7.78
N TYR A 47 -33.62 4.45 -8.53
CA TYR A 47 -32.23 4.10 -8.79
C TYR A 47 -31.30 5.31 -8.64
N CYS A 48 -30.04 5.05 -8.31
CA CYS A 48 -29.02 6.06 -8.17
C CYS A 48 -28.29 6.29 -9.52
N VAL A 49 -28.23 7.53 -9.98
CA VAL A 49 -27.46 7.93 -11.18
C VAL A 49 -26.23 8.72 -10.74
N TYR A 50 -25.07 8.34 -11.24
CA TYR A 50 -23.78 8.97 -10.92
C TYR A 50 -23.18 9.61 -12.18
N LYS A 51 -22.68 10.85 -12.09
CA LYS A 51 -22.31 11.67 -13.24
C LYS A 51 -20.82 11.77 -13.59
N SER A 52 -19.88 11.26 -12.77
CA SER A 52 -18.45 11.55 -12.98
C SER A 52 -17.54 10.37 -12.69
N ASP A 53 -16.60 10.10 -13.63
CA ASP A 53 -15.58 9.03 -13.52
C ASP A 53 -14.23 9.52 -12.98
N VAL A 54 -14.10 10.81 -12.69
CA VAL A 54 -12.83 11.44 -12.28
C VAL A 54 -12.27 10.79 -11.01
N ALA A 55 -13.13 10.45 -10.06
CA ALA A 55 -12.71 9.78 -8.82
C ALA A 55 -12.19 8.35 -9.08
N THR A 56 -12.71 7.66 -10.10
CA THR A 56 -12.20 6.36 -10.55
C THR A 56 -10.76 6.48 -11.02
N GLY A 57 -10.44 7.50 -11.84
CA GLY A 57 -9.09 7.77 -12.30
C GLY A 57 -8.11 8.04 -11.16
N TYR A 58 -8.52 8.82 -10.17
CA TYR A 58 -7.72 9.04 -8.95
C TYR A 58 -7.54 7.77 -8.13
N GLY A 59 -8.59 6.96 -7.96
CA GLY A 59 -8.52 5.68 -7.26
C GLY A 59 -7.55 4.70 -7.91
N VAL A 60 -7.61 4.56 -9.24
CA VAL A 60 -6.66 3.75 -10.03
C VAL A 60 -5.25 4.32 -9.95
N GLY A 61 -5.08 5.64 -10.02
CA GLY A 61 -3.78 6.28 -9.83
C GLY A 61 -3.17 5.96 -8.46
N SER A 62 -3.94 6.08 -7.38
CA SER A 62 -3.50 5.72 -6.04
C SER A 62 -3.06 4.25 -5.94
N PHE A 63 -3.87 3.33 -6.48
CA PHE A 63 -3.54 1.90 -6.58
C PHE A 63 -2.19 1.67 -7.26
N LEU A 64 -1.97 2.25 -8.43
CA LEU A 64 -0.73 2.06 -9.19
C LEU A 64 0.50 2.63 -8.49
N PHE A 65 0.40 3.80 -7.84
CA PHE A 65 1.50 4.39 -7.10
C PHE A 65 1.87 3.57 -5.86
N LEU A 66 0.87 3.08 -5.11
CA LEU A 66 1.10 2.24 -3.95
C LEU A 66 1.72 0.89 -4.35
N LEU A 67 1.19 0.25 -5.40
CA LEU A 67 1.73 -0.99 -5.97
C LEU A 67 3.19 -0.81 -6.43
N SER A 68 3.50 0.31 -7.09
CA SER A 68 4.86 0.63 -7.55
C SER A 68 5.83 0.77 -6.37
N GLY A 69 5.41 1.47 -5.30
CA GLY A 69 6.20 1.63 -4.08
C GLY A 69 6.50 0.28 -3.40
N GLN A 70 5.49 -0.57 -3.25
CA GLN A 70 5.65 -1.90 -2.66
C GLN A 70 6.53 -2.80 -3.52
N SER A 71 6.33 -2.80 -4.84
CA SER A 71 7.13 -3.58 -5.79
C SER A 71 8.60 -3.15 -5.78
N LEU A 72 8.88 -1.85 -5.76
CA LEU A 72 10.23 -1.32 -5.69
C LEU A 72 10.93 -1.74 -4.40
N LEU A 73 10.25 -1.65 -3.26
CA LEU A 73 10.80 -2.07 -1.97
C LEU A 73 11.14 -3.57 -1.98
N MET A 74 10.23 -4.40 -2.51
CA MET A 74 10.45 -5.85 -2.62
C MET A 74 11.59 -6.20 -3.57
N ALA A 75 11.72 -5.49 -4.70
CA ALA A 75 12.81 -5.69 -5.64
C ALA A 75 14.18 -5.40 -5.00
N VAL A 76 14.30 -4.31 -4.24
CA VAL A 76 15.54 -3.91 -3.58
C VAL A 76 15.92 -4.83 -2.44
N THR A 77 14.94 -5.28 -1.63
CA THR A 77 15.16 -6.22 -0.52
C THR A 77 15.19 -7.68 -0.96
N LYS A 78 14.97 -7.96 -2.28
CA LYS A 78 14.88 -9.29 -2.88
C LYS A 78 13.90 -10.20 -2.13
N CYS A 79 12.74 -9.65 -1.79
CA CYS A 79 11.64 -10.33 -1.07
C CYS A 79 12.07 -11.07 0.21
N MET A 80 13.15 -10.67 0.85
CA MET A 80 13.71 -11.32 2.06
C MET A 80 14.02 -12.84 1.90
N CYS A 81 13.34 -13.55 1.00
CA CYS A 81 13.50 -14.98 0.74
C CYS A 81 14.75 -15.30 -0.10
N PHE A 82 15.12 -14.43 -1.04
CA PHE A 82 16.25 -14.61 -1.97
C PHE A 82 17.36 -13.59 -1.73
N GLY A 83 17.27 -12.81 -0.63
CA GLY A 83 18.14 -11.70 -0.33
C GLY A 83 19.36 -12.07 0.49
N ARG A 84 19.95 -11.02 1.08
CA ARG A 84 21.11 -11.13 1.96
C ARG A 84 20.72 -11.85 3.26
N PRO A 85 21.61 -12.68 3.83
CA PRO A 85 21.34 -13.34 5.10
C PRO A 85 21.11 -12.30 6.20
N LEU A 86 20.10 -12.53 7.01
CA LEU A 86 19.80 -11.73 8.20
C LEU A 86 20.51 -12.30 9.41
N ALA A 87 21.23 -11.46 10.15
CA ALA A 87 21.83 -11.89 11.39
C ALA A 87 20.76 -12.41 12.37
N PRO A 88 20.99 -13.55 13.05
CA PRO A 88 20.08 -14.00 14.09
C PRO A 88 20.05 -12.99 15.25
N GLY A 89 18.85 -12.63 15.70
CA GLY A 89 18.64 -11.65 16.76
C GLY A 89 17.31 -10.91 16.65
N GLY A 90 17.10 -9.94 17.51
CA GLY A 90 15.87 -9.14 17.59
C GLY A 90 15.57 -8.38 16.29
N ASP A 91 16.58 -7.83 15.62
CA ASP A 91 16.40 -7.09 14.36
C ASP A 91 15.81 -7.96 13.26
N ARG A 92 16.17 -9.25 13.21
CA ARG A 92 15.56 -10.21 12.29
C ARG A 92 14.07 -10.43 12.59
N ALA A 93 13.72 -10.60 13.86
CA ALA A 93 12.33 -10.81 14.26
C ALA A 93 11.46 -9.59 13.90
N TRP A 94 11.94 -8.39 14.22
CA TRP A 94 11.24 -7.15 13.85
C TRP A 94 11.12 -6.96 12.34
N THR A 95 12.15 -7.32 11.57
CA THR A 95 12.09 -7.28 10.11
C THR A 95 10.94 -8.15 9.58
N ILE A 96 10.79 -9.37 10.10
CA ILE A 96 9.72 -10.29 9.68
C ILE A 96 8.34 -9.74 10.08
N ILE A 97 8.20 -9.21 11.28
CA ILE A 97 6.94 -8.65 11.78
C ILE A 97 6.52 -7.46 10.91
N TYR A 98 7.42 -6.50 10.67
CA TYR A 98 7.11 -5.33 9.84
C TYR A 98 6.85 -5.71 8.38
N PHE A 99 7.56 -6.70 7.84
CA PHE A 99 7.30 -7.25 6.51
C PHE A 99 5.87 -7.80 6.40
N ALA A 100 5.49 -8.70 7.28
CA ALA A 100 4.15 -9.29 7.28
C ALA A 100 3.05 -8.23 7.49
N SER A 101 3.25 -7.32 8.45
CA SER A 101 2.30 -6.25 8.73
C SER A 101 2.15 -5.28 7.56
N SER A 102 3.24 -4.94 6.86
CA SER A 102 3.19 -4.05 5.69
C SER A 102 2.41 -4.69 4.54
N TRP A 103 2.56 -6.00 4.32
CA TRP A 103 1.77 -6.72 3.32
C TRP A 103 0.28 -6.77 3.67
N MET A 104 -0.06 -7.00 4.94
CA MET A 104 -1.46 -6.99 5.38
C MET A 104 -2.11 -5.62 5.15
N THR A 105 -1.47 -4.54 5.57
CA THR A 105 -2.01 -3.18 5.38
C THR A 105 -2.04 -2.78 3.91
N PHE A 106 -1.04 -3.17 3.11
CA PHE A 106 -0.99 -2.98 1.67
C PHE A 106 -2.19 -3.63 0.98
N LEU A 107 -2.46 -4.93 1.24
CA LEU A 107 -3.58 -5.64 0.63
C LEU A 107 -4.93 -5.02 1.01
N VAL A 108 -5.09 -4.58 2.25
CA VAL A 108 -6.32 -3.88 2.68
C VAL A 108 -6.46 -2.52 1.97
N ALA A 109 -5.37 -1.76 1.85
CA ALA A 109 -5.37 -0.49 1.12
C ALA A 109 -5.79 -0.70 -0.34
N GLU A 110 -5.16 -1.65 -1.03
CA GLU A 110 -5.46 -1.97 -2.43
C GLU A 110 -6.90 -2.43 -2.62
N ALA A 111 -7.40 -3.29 -1.73
CA ALA A 111 -8.80 -3.72 -1.76
C ALA A 111 -9.78 -2.54 -1.61
N CYS A 112 -9.51 -1.62 -0.69
CA CYS A 112 -10.31 -0.41 -0.51
C CYS A 112 -10.26 0.50 -1.76
N LEU A 113 -9.08 0.72 -2.34
CA LEU A 113 -8.90 1.57 -3.52
C LEU A 113 -9.61 0.98 -4.75
N VAL A 114 -9.46 -0.33 -4.98
CA VAL A 114 -10.15 -1.03 -6.08
C VAL A 114 -11.65 -1.04 -5.87
N ALA A 115 -12.13 -1.32 -4.65
CA ALA A 115 -13.55 -1.29 -4.33
C ALA A 115 -14.14 0.12 -4.53
N GLY A 116 -13.44 1.14 -4.08
CA GLY A 116 -13.83 2.54 -4.26
C GLY A 116 -13.89 2.92 -5.75
N ALA A 117 -12.85 2.59 -6.52
CA ALA A 117 -12.77 2.85 -7.95
C ALA A 117 -13.86 2.10 -8.72
N LYS A 118 -14.04 0.81 -8.46
CA LYS A 118 -15.08 -0.02 -9.08
C LYS A 118 -16.47 0.53 -8.80
N ASN A 119 -16.77 0.81 -7.54
CA ASN A 119 -18.09 1.33 -7.17
C ASN A 119 -18.35 2.72 -7.76
N ASN A 120 -17.31 3.53 -8.00
CA ASN A 120 -17.46 4.84 -8.63
C ASN A 120 -17.57 4.74 -10.16
N ALA A 121 -16.93 3.75 -10.81
CA ALA A 121 -16.98 3.52 -12.26
C ALA A 121 -18.32 2.94 -12.73
N TYR A 122 -19.00 2.18 -11.86
CA TYR A 122 -20.29 1.61 -12.21
C TYR A 122 -21.37 2.69 -12.23
N HIS A 123 -21.70 3.20 -13.41
CA HIS A 123 -22.95 3.91 -13.71
C HIS A 123 -24.14 2.95 -13.68
N THR A 124 -24.18 2.03 -12.73
CA THR A 124 -25.17 0.98 -12.70
C THR A 124 -26.50 1.52 -12.17
N LYS A 125 -27.50 1.43 -13.00
CA LYS A 125 -28.87 1.27 -12.57
C LYS A 125 -28.94 0.00 -11.71
N TYR A 126 -28.74 0.12 -10.40
CA TYR A 126 -29.11 -0.96 -9.49
C TYR A 126 -30.64 -1.00 -9.47
N ARG A 127 -31.21 -1.81 -10.35
CA ARG A 127 -32.60 -2.22 -10.27
C ARG A 127 -32.71 -3.30 -9.20
N ASP A 128 -33.58 -3.06 -8.24
CA ASP A 128 -34.23 -4.07 -7.36
C ASP A 128 -33.38 -4.93 -6.40
N VAL A 129 -32.13 -4.64 -6.11
CA VAL A 129 -31.34 -5.51 -5.22
C VAL A 129 -31.32 -5.06 -3.76
N ILE A 130 -31.71 -3.82 -3.46
CA ILE A 130 -31.77 -3.35 -2.08
C ILE A 130 -33.11 -2.63 -1.90
N ASN A 131 -33.98 -3.22 -1.11
CA ASN A 131 -35.15 -2.56 -0.52
C ASN A 131 -34.65 -1.51 0.50
N ALA A 132 -33.92 -0.51 -0.02
CA ALA A 132 -33.25 0.50 0.77
C ALA A 132 -34.15 1.73 0.90
N GLN A 133 -35.24 1.54 1.64
CA GLN A 133 -36.07 2.68 2.05
C GLN A 133 -35.31 3.62 3.01
N ASP A 134 -34.17 3.17 3.61
CA ASP A 134 -33.44 3.91 4.64
C ASP A 134 -31.97 4.22 4.35
N PHE A 135 -31.39 3.78 3.20
CA PHE A 135 -30.00 4.10 2.87
C PHE A 135 -29.92 5.11 1.73
N SER A 136 -29.40 6.29 2.01
CA SER A 136 -29.12 7.29 0.98
C SER A 136 -28.04 6.78 0.03
N CYS A 137 -28.18 7.01 -1.28
CA CYS A 137 -27.17 6.68 -2.32
C CYS A 137 -25.77 7.19 -1.96
N GLU A 138 -25.68 8.16 -1.08
CA GLU A 138 -24.44 8.79 -0.61
C GLU A 138 -23.74 7.99 0.49
N THR A 139 -24.51 7.33 1.37
CA THR A 139 -23.95 6.69 2.58
C THR A 139 -23.14 5.43 2.23
N LEU A 140 -23.55 4.66 1.21
CA LEU A 140 -22.89 3.41 0.83
C LEU A 140 -21.49 3.59 0.22
N ARG A 141 -21.16 4.81 -0.23
CA ARG A 141 -19.88 5.15 -0.89
C ARG A 141 -18.96 6.01 -0.05
N ARG A 142 -19.46 6.51 1.09
CA ARG A 142 -18.72 7.45 1.92
C ARG A 142 -17.60 6.74 2.67
N GLY A 143 -16.37 7.25 2.53
CA GLY A 143 -15.25 6.84 3.37
C GLY A 143 -14.41 5.67 2.88
N VAL A 144 -14.75 5.00 1.78
CA VAL A 144 -13.94 3.87 1.26
C VAL A 144 -12.56 4.34 0.82
N PHE A 145 -12.47 5.46 0.10
CA PHE A 145 -11.19 6.05 -0.27
C PHE A 145 -10.44 6.63 0.93
N ILE A 146 -11.15 7.13 1.97
CA ILE A 146 -10.53 7.56 3.22
C ILE A 146 -9.94 6.37 3.96
N ALA A 147 -10.67 5.25 4.04
CA ALA A 147 -10.14 4.02 4.62
C ALA A 147 -8.88 3.56 3.85
N GLY A 148 -8.93 3.55 2.51
CA GLY A 148 -7.76 3.29 1.67
C GLY A 148 -6.59 4.23 2.01
N ALA A 149 -6.82 5.54 2.11
CA ALA A 149 -5.80 6.53 2.46
C ALA A 149 -5.15 6.27 3.83
N VAL A 150 -5.93 5.90 4.85
CA VAL A 150 -5.41 5.54 6.17
C VAL A 150 -4.49 4.33 6.08
N PHE A 151 -4.88 3.28 5.34
CA PHE A 151 -4.06 2.10 5.15
C PHE A 151 -2.83 2.36 4.26
N VAL A 152 -2.88 3.29 3.31
CA VAL A 152 -1.70 3.76 2.56
C VAL A 152 -0.66 4.36 3.51
N ILE A 153 -1.06 5.23 4.43
CA ILE A 153 -0.14 5.80 5.44
C ILE A 153 0.39 4.72 6.39
N ALA A 154 -0.46 3.80 6.85
CA ALA A 154 -0.02 2.68 7.67
C ALA A 154 1.03 1.83 6.94
N THR A 155 0.79 1.49 5.67
CA THR A 155 1.73 0.76 4.82
C THR A 155 3.05 1.52 4.66
N MET A 156 3.01 2.84 4.43
CA MET A 156 4.20 3.68 4.34
C MET A 156 5.04 3.60 5.61
N ILE A 157 4.43 3.78 6.77
CA ILE A 157 5.12 3.73 8.08
C ILE A 157 5.76 2.36 8.30
N LEU A 158 5.01 1.28 8.04
CA LEU A 158 5.51 -0.09 8.21
C LEU A 158 6.64 -0.42 7.24
N ASN A 159 6.59 0.07 6.00
CA ASN A 159 7.67 -0.06 5.02
C ASN A 159 8.95 0.67 5.45
N VAL A 160 8.82 1.84 6.07
CA VAL A 160 9.95 2.58 6.66
C VAL A 160 10.62 1.76 7.74
N TYR A 161 9.85 1.23 8.70
CA TYR A 161 10.39 0.37 9.77
C TYR A 161 10.98 -0.93 9.23
N TYR A 162 10.28 -1.61 8.31
CA TYR A 162 10.78 -2.81 7.64
C TYR A 162 12.16 -2.58 7.03
N TYR A 163 12.32 -1.51 6.25
CA TYR A 163 13.57 -1.22 5.58
C TYR A 163 14.71 -0.87 6.57
N MET A 164 14.41 -0.14 7.63
CA MET A 164 15.37 0.19 8.68
C MET A 164 15.89 -1.07 9.39
N TYR A 165 15.00 -1.96 9.82
CA TYR A 165 15.40 -3.20 10.51
C TYR A 165 16.07 -4.18 9.55
N PHE A 166 15.62 -4.26 8.30
CA PHE A 166 16.25 -5.05 7.25
C PHE A 166 17.71 -4.63 7.01
N THR A 167 17.98 -3.35 6.88
CA THR A 167 19.34 -2.83 6.67
C THR A 167 20.24 -3.06 7.89
N ARG A 168 19.72 -2.94 9.10
CA ARG A 168 20.45 -3.26 10.34
C ARG A 168 20.81 -4.76 10.41
N ALA A 169 19.84 -5.62 10.20
CA ALA A 169 20.04 -7.06 10.27
C ALA A 169 21.01 -7.58 9.20
N THR A 170 20.98 -7.01 7.98
CA THR A 170 21.90 -7.37 6.92
C THR A 170 23.31 -6.84 7.15
N SER A 171 23.48 -5.63 7.68
CA SER A 171 24.81 -5.08 8.00
C SER A 171 25.49 -5.84 9.15
N GLN A 172 24.75 -6.26 10.15
CA GLN A 172 25.27 -7.12 11.24
C GLN A 172 25.71 -8.49 10.72
N ALA A 173 24.98 -9.08 9.79
CA ALA A 173 25.37 -10.35 9.17
C ALA A 173 26.68 -10.21 8.42
N ALA A 174 26.82 -9.16 7.58
CA ALA A 174 28.05 -8.88 6.85
C ALA A 174 29.25 -8.62 7.77
N GLY A 175 29.06 -7.93 8.89
CA GLY A 175 30.10 -7.69 9.91
C GLY A 175 30.58 -8.97 10.58
N LYS A 176 29.66 -9.90 10.91
CA LYS A 176 30.01 -11.21 11.49
C LYS A 176 30.81 -12.07 10.51
N THR A 177 30.43 -12.09 9.23
CA THR A 177 31.15 -12.84 8.19
C THR A 177 32.58 -12.34 8.00
N LYS A 178 32.77 -11.00 7.97
CA LYS A 178 34.11 -10.41 7.86
C LYS A 178 35.00 -10.77 9.05
N ARG A 179 34.46 -10.74 10.28
CA ARG A 179 35.24 -11.13 11.49
C ARG A 179 35.63 -12.59 11.46
N ALA A 180 34.72 -13.49 11.09
CA ALA A 180 35.01 -14.92 10.98
C ALA A 180 36.13 -15.20 9.95
N SER A 181 36.09 -14.53 8.80
CA SER A 181 37.11 -14.65 7.75
C SER A 181 38.48 -14.15 8.20
N SER A 182 38.57 -13.05 8.96
CA SER A 182 39.85 -12.54 9.49
C SER A 182 40.45 -13.42 10.56
N THR A 183 39.66 -14.13 11.35
CA THR A 183 40.14 -15.02 12.40
C THR A 183 40.74 -16.31 11.83
N VAL A 184 40.16 -16.84 10.75
CA VAL A 184 40.67 -18.03 10.07
C VAL A 184 42.01 -17.75 9.35
N GLY A 185 42.22 -16.53 8.86
CA GLY A 185 43.49 -16.13 8.21
C GLY A 185 44.68 -16.00 9.16
N MET A 186 44.47 -15.84 10.49
CA MET A 186 45.54 -15.70 11.49
C MET A 186 45.97 -17.04 12.10
N SER A 187 45.19 -18.11 12.00
CA SER A 187 45.55 -19.42 12.53
C SER A 187 46.39 -20.28 11.57
N GLY A 188 46.72 -19.78 10.38
CA GLY A 188 47.54 -20.46 9.38
C GLY A 188 49.06 -20.19 9.45
N TYR A 189 49.53 -19.44 10.44
CA TYR A 189 50.94 -19.11 10.67
C TYR A 189 51.37 -19.41 12.11
N ALA A 190 51.16 -20.63 12.57
CA ALA A 190 51.76 -21.14 13.82
C ALA A 190 52.33 -22.55 13.58
#